data_da07e3111e190ced6d1fc0985eb5895d
#
_entry.id   da07e3111e190ced6d1fc0985eb5895d
#
_cell.length_a   1.000
_cell.length_b   1.000
_cell.length_c   1.000
_cell.angle_alpha   90.00
_cell.angle_beta   90.00
_cell.angle_gamma   90.00
#
_symmetry.space_group_name_H-M   'P 1'
#
loop_
_entity.id
_entity.type
_entity.pdbx_description
1 polymer ?
#
loop_
_entity_poly.entity_id
_entity_poly.type
_entity_poly.pdbx_seq_one_letter_code
_entity_poly.pdbx_strand_id
1 'polypeptide(L)'
;MPRQGGLEWVDGNGWLVLCGGGDRRRGETDLIDANALSLANLDRPLIAILSEGEADDVEGVLEHYVALGGPGGEGILLSEGQKTLEDEAFLSLLSQAGLLYLGGDRPLDLVTALHRTRALRLIVQGFATLQGLVIVGTGGGAAALGAWVRAPEQEGVESPGLNFLRNGIVAPYFTRTEEAQVLRRLLRDHRGFVGLGIPRGTALALGPRGEVETWGHDKITAVIHQESGFTSQKSG
;
A
#
# COMPACT_ATOMS: atom_id res chain seq x y z
N MET A 1 -15.50 6.39 -10.16
CA MET A 1 -14.57 5.46 -9.49
C MET A 1 -13.94 4.58 -10.54
N PRO A 2 -12.60 4.56 -10.66
CA PRO A 2 -11.91 3.66 -11.57
C PRO A 2 -12.21 2.20 -11.17
N ARG A 3 -12.56 1.39 -12.18
CA ARG A 3 -12.94 -0.02 -12.02
C ARG A 3 -12.39 -0.84 -13.16
N GLN A 4 -11.72 -1.92 -12.84
CA GLN A 4 -11.34 -2.92 -13.83
C GLN A 4 -11.27 -4.30 -13.19
N GLY A 5 -11.77 -5.33 -13.87
CA GLY A 5 -11.72 -6.71 -13.39
C GLY A 5 -12.42 -6.95 -12.04
N GLY A 6 -13.38 -6.09 -11.66
CA GLY A 6 -14.07 -6.15 -10.37
C GLY A 6 -13.38 -5.42 -9.22
N LEU A 7 -12.21 -4.81 -9.43
CA LEU A 7 -11.54 -3.96 -8.44
C LEU A 7 -12.06 -2.52 -8.49
N GLU A 8 -12.15 -1.91 -7.32
CA GLU A 8 -12.57 -0.51 -7.14
C GLU A 8 -11.58 0.19 -6.21
N TRP A 9 -11.07 1.36 -6.63
CA TRP A 9 -10.15 2.17 -5.83
C TRP A 9 -10.54 3.64 -5.82
N VAL A 10 -9.88 4.43 -4.99
CA VAL A 10 -10.14 5.87 -4.83
C VAL A 10 -9.97 6.59 -6.16
N ASP A 11 -10.93 7.45 -6.51
CA ASP A 11 -10.82 8.37 -7.65
C ASP A 11 -9.72 9.39 -7.39
N GLY A 12 -8.97 9.71 -8.41
CA GLY A 12 -7.96 10.74 -8.34
C GLY A 12 -7.01 10.73 -9.53
N ASN A 13 -5.98 11.55 -9.44
CA ASN A 13 -4.91 11.65 -10.43
C ASN A 13 -3.66 10.85 -10.06
N GLY A 14 -3.66 10.25 -8.87
CA GLY A 14 -2.55 9.47 -8.32
C GLY A 14 -2.53 8.00 -8.74
N TRP A 15 -1.41 7.36 -8.53
CA TRP A 15 -1.24 5.92 -8.67
C TRP A 15 -1.20 5.25 -7.29
N LEU A 16 -1.86 4.11 -7.17
CA LEU A 16 -1.85 3.25 -5.99
C LEU A 16 -1.06 1.98 -6.30
N VAL A 17 0.05 1.77 -5.60
CA VAL A 17 0.91 0.60 -5.76
C VAL A 17 0.84 -0.25 -4.49
N LEU A 18 0.41 -1.50 -4.64
CA LEU A 18 0.26 -2.46 -3.55
C LEU A 18 1.34 -3.54 -3.72
N CYS A 19 2.43 -3.45 -2.94
CA CYS A 19 3.56 -4.36 -3.01
C CYS A 19 3.46 -5.44 -1.93
N GLY A 20 3.68 -6.69 -2.33
CA GLY A 20 3.67 -7.83 -1.42
C GLY A 20 4.85 -7.91 -0.45
N GLY A 21 5.72 -6.90 -0.44
CA GLY A 21 6.93 -6.85 0.35
C GLY A 21 8.15 -7.36 -0.41
N GLY A 22 9.30 -7.33 0.24
CA GLY A 22 10.59 -7.78 -0.30
C GLY A 22 11.75 -7.20 0.48
N ASP A 23 12.92 -7.76 0.31
CA ASP A 23 14.16 -7.27 0.91
C ASP A 23 14.82 -6.24 -0.02
N ARG A 24 14.69 -4.94 0.31
CA ARG A 24 15.32 -3.85 -0.45
C ARG A 24 16.84 -3.97 -0.52
N ARG A 25 17.48 -4.44 0.55
CA ARG A 25 18.95 -4.61 0.57
C ARG A 25 19.42 -5.66 -0.43
N ARG A 26 18.52 -6.56 -0.87
CA ARG A 26 18.77 -7.57 -1.90
C ARG A 26 18.23 -7.19 -3.27
N GLY A 27 17.65 -6.00 -3.40
CA GLY A 27 17.06 -5.53 -4.65
C GLY A 27 15.76 -6.22 -5.04
N GLU A 28 15.07 -6.91 -4.11
CA GLU A 28 13.83 -7.64 -4.42
C GLU A 28 12.68 -6.70 -4.85
N THR A 29 12.75 -5.42 -4.47
CA THR A 29 11.74 -4.41 -4.81
C THR A 29 12.21 -3.38 -5.85
N ASP A 30 13.47 -3.43 -6.31
CA ASP A 30 14.07 -2.41 -7.18
C ASP A 30 13.24 -2.11 -8.43
N LEU A 31 12.74 -3.16 -9.11
CA LEU A 31 11.90 -3.00 -10.29
C LEU A 31 10.58 -2.29 -9.96
N ILE A 32 9.98 -2.61 -8.82
CA ILE A 32 8.71 -2.02 -8.37
C ILE A 32 8.93 -0.55 -8.02
N ASP A 33 9.99 -0.25 -7.27
CA ASP A 33 10.32 1.08 -6.81
C ASP A 33 10.75 1.99 -7.99
N ALA A 34 11.52 1.46 -8.96
CA ALA A 34 11.86 2.16 -10.19
C ALA A 34 10.62 2.47 -11.05
N ASN A 35 9.68 1.53 -11.19
CA ASN A 35 8.42 1.76 -11.88
C ASN A 35 7.57 2.82 -11.16
N ALA A 36 7.49 2.77 -9.83
CA ALA A 36 6.81 3.80 -9.05
C ALA A 36 7.42 5.19 -9.26
N LEU A 37 8.75 5.30 -9.26
CA LEU A 37 9.46 6.55 -9.57
C LEU A 37 9.16 7.06 -10.97
N SER A 38 9.04 6.18 -11.97
CA SER A 38 8.72 6.59 -13.35
C SER A 38 7.36 7.25 -13.50
N LEU A 39 6.45 7.00 -12.56
CA LEU A 39 5.10 7.58 -12.51
C LEU A 39 5.01 8.80 -11.58
N ALA A 40 5.99 8.96 -10.67
CA ALA A 40 5.99 10.02 -9.69
C ALA A 40 6.46 11.37 -10.27
N ASN A 41 6.00 12.45 -9.66
CA ASN A 41 6.58 13.78 -9.94
C ASN A 41 7.86 13.95 -9.11
N LEU A 42 9.02 13.81 -9.77
CA LEU A 42 10.34 13.83 -9.12
C LEU A 42 10.79 15.24 -8.66
N ASP A 43 10.09 16.30 -9.03
CA ASP A 43 10.32 17.65 -8.51
C ASP A 43 9.74 17.84 -7.10
N ARG A 44 9.07 16.80 -6.57
CA ARG A 44 8.39 16.81 -5.26
C ARG A 44 9.03 15.81 -4.30
N PRO A 45 8.94 16.04 -2.99
CA PRO A 45 9.59 15.18 -2.01
C PRO A 45 9.00 13.77 -1.95
N LEU A 46 9.83 12.82 -1.53
CA LEU A 46 9.42 11.52 -1.03
C LEU A 46 9.03 11.65 0.45
N ILE A 47 7.90 11.08 0.84
CA ILE A 47 7.51 10.95 2.25
C ILE A 47 7.40 9.47 2.59
N ALA A 48 8.11 9.03 3.65
CA ALA A 48 8.05 7.67 4.15
C ALA A 48 7.36 7.62 5.52
N ILE A 49 6.39 6.71 5.70
CA ILE A 49 5.73 6.44 6.99
C ILE A 49 5.85 4.95 7.27
N LEU A 50 6.56 4.58 8.33
CA LEU A 50 6.74 3.20 8.75
C LEU A 50 5.98 2.91 10.04
N SER A 51 5.29 1.77 10.10
CA SER A 51 4.57 1.33 11.31
C SER A 51 5.49 0.88 12.42
N GLU A 52 6.64 0.30 12.06
CA GLU A 52 7.63 -0.26 12.98
C GLU A 52 9.01 -0.27 12.33
N GLY A 53 10.04 -0.52 13.13
CA GLY A 53 11.44 -0.57 12.74
C GLY A 53 12.29 0.32 13.63
N GLU A 54 13.45 0.67 13.14
CA GLU A 54 14.36 1.65 13.73
C GLU A 54 14.46 2.88 12.81
N ALA A 55 15.04 3.97 13.33
CA ALA A 55 15.25 5.18 12.53
C ALA A 55 16.04 4.90 11.24
N ASP A 56 17.04 4.01 11.32
CA ASP A 56 17.83 3.56 10.18
C ASP A 56 16.99 2.87 9.08
N ASP A 57 15.83 2.28 9.42
CA ASP A 57 14.94 1.69 8.42
C ASP A 57 14.23 2.76 7.60
N VAL A 58 13.86 3.88 8.24
CA VAL A 58 13.29 5.05 7.55
C VAL A 58 14.32 5.67 6.62
N GLU A 59 15.54 5.91 7.12
CA GLU A 59 16.64 6.44 6.32
C GLU A 59 16.97 5.51 5.15
N GLY A 60 17.03 4.20 5.40
CA GLY A 60 17.24 3.18 4.36
C GLY A 60 16.18 3.17 3.26
N VAL A 61 14.92 3.55 3.54
CA VAL A 61 13.90 3.76 2.50
C VAL A 61 14.26 4.97 1.65
N LEU A 62 14.58 6.10 2.28
CA LEU A 62 14.90 7.35 1.58
C LEU A 62 16.15 7.19 0.71
N GLU A 63 17.20 6.62 1.25
CA GLU A 63 18.46 6.34 0.53
C GLU A 63 18.25 5.41 -0.66
N HIS A 64 17.44 4.36 -0.50
CA HIS A 64 17.12 3.43 -1.58
C HIS A 64 16.45 4.14 -2.77
N TYR A 65 15.44 4.97 -2.50
CA TYR A 65 14.78 5.72 -3.57
C TYR A 65 15.72 6.75 -4.22
N VAL A 66 16.59 7.41 -3.44
CA VAL A 66 17.61 8.32 -3.99
C VAL A 66 18.61 7.54 -4.86
N ALA A 67 19.03 6.34 -4.46
CA ALA A 67 19.92 5.49 -5.26
C ALA A 67 19.29 5.06 -6.59
N LEU A 68 17.96 4.94 -6.64
CA LEU A 68 17.21 4.68 -7.88
C LEU A 68 16.95 5.95 -8.74
N GLY A 69 17.46 7.11 -8.31
CA GLY A 69 17.30 8.39 -9.01
C GLY A 69 16.06 9.18 -8.59
N GLY A 70 15.43 8.81 -7.49
CA GLY A 70 14.30 9.53 -6.91
C GLY A 70 14.70 10.79 -6.15
N PRO A 71 13.72 11.60 -5.73
CA PRO A 71 13.95 12.79 -4.92
C PRO A 71 14.35 12.39 -3.49
N GLY A 72 15.02 13.29 -2.80
CA GLY A 72 15.13 13.23 -1.35
C GLY A 72 13.77 13.48 -0.67
N GLY A 73 13.74 13.28 0.64
CA GLY A 73 12.50 13.42 1.36
C GLY A 73 12.66 13.37 2.87
N GLU A 74 11.55 13.11 3.54
CA GLU A 74 11.47 12.96 4.98
C GLU A 74 10.67 11.70 5.33
N GLY A 75 11.01 11.09 6.45
CA GLY A 75 10.28 9.93 6.91
C GLY A 75 10.04 9.96 8.41
N ILE A 76 9.02 9.23 8.83
CA ILE A 76 8.66 9.07 10.23
C ILE A 76 8.47 7.60 10.58
N LEU A 77 8.84 7.27 11.80
CA LEU A 77 8.54 6.01 12.43
C LEU A 77 7.41 6.22 13.45
N LEU A 78 6.30 5.52 13.29
CA LEU A 78 5.11 5.73 14.11
C LEU A 78 5.31 5.36 15.58
N SER A 79 6.21 4.41 15.87
CA SER A 79 6.56 4.05 17.25
C SER A 79 7.21 5.19 18.04
N GLU A 80 7.85 6.15 17.35
CA GLU A 80 8.56 7.26 17.98
C GLU A 80 7.72 8.54 18.09
N GLY A 81 6.62 8.66 17.38
CA GLY A 81 5.83 9.87 17.49
C GLY A 81 4.60 10.05 16.62
N GLN A 82 3.44 9.64 17.10
CA GLN A 82 2.16 10.09 16.52
C GLN A 82 2.02 11.62 16.44
N LYS A 83 2.76 12.37 17.29
CA LYS A 83 2.75 13.85 17.29
C LYS A 83 3.28 14.43 15.97
N THR A 84 4.20 13.74 15.30
CA THR A 84 4.76 14.18 14.02
C THR A 84 3.71 14.23 12.91
N LEU A 85 2.71 13.34 12.93
CA LEU A 85 1.60 13.35 11.96
C LEU A 85 0.70 14.59 12.02
N GLU A 86 0.80 15.38 13.08
CA GLU A 86 0.08 16.65 13.27
C GLU A 86 1.03 17.86 13.29
N ASP A 87 2.34 17.64 13.08
CA ASP A 87 3.33 18.72 12.97
C ASP A 87 3.15 19.50 11.66
N GLU A 88 3.13 20.83 11.75
CA GLU A 88 2.83 21.69 10.59
C GLU A 88 3.92 21.61 9.50
N ALA A 89 5.19 21.43 9.87
CA ALA A 89 6.27 21.30 8.89
C ALA A 89 6.13 19.99 8.13
N PHE A 90 5.88 18.88 8.83
CA PHE A 90 5.63 17.59 8.23
C PHE A 90 4.38 17.59 7.34
N LEU A 91 3.27 18.16 7.81
CA LEU A 91 2.02 18.28 7.03
C LEU A 91 2.22 19.14 5.77
N SER A 92 3.05 20.18 5.84
CA SER A 92 3.40 21.00 4.68
C SER A 92 4.16 20.17 3.62
N LEU A 93 5.14 19.38 4.03
CA LEU A 93 5.88 18.47 3.13
C LEU A 93 4.97 17.40 2.56
N LEU A 94 4.16 16.75 3.39
CA LEU A 94 3.21 15.72 2.98
C LEU A 94 2.21 16.24 1.93
N SER A 95 1.76 17.48 2.05
CA SER A 95 0.85 18.10 1.08
C SER A 95 1.48 18.31 -0.31
N GLN A 96 2.81 18.25 -0.40
CA GLN A 96 3.58 18.46 -1.63
C GLN A 96 4.19 17.13 -2.15
N ALA A 97 3.97 16.00 -1.50
CA ALA A 97 4.61 14.74 -1.84
C ALA A 97 4.39 14.35 -3.31
N GLY A 98 5.45 13.90 -3.96
CA GLY A 98 5.41 13.23 -5.26
C GLY A 98 5.32 11.72 -5.11
N LEU A 99 5.91 11.19 -4.03
CA LEU A 99 5.80 9.79 -3.67
C LEU A 99 5.55 9.66 -2.15
N LEU A 100 4.55 8.88 -1.79
CA LEU A 100 4.27 8.47 -0.41
C LEU A 100 4.54 6.98 -0.25
N TYR A 101 5.46 6.63 0.63
CA TYR A 101 5.76 5.24 0.98
C TYR A 101 5.15 4.90 2.34
N LEU A 102 4.34 3.85 2.37
CA LEU A 102 3.77 3.27 3.60
C LEU A 102 4.36 1.87 3.79
N GLY A 103 5.05 1.63 4.90
CA GLY A 103 5.76 0.37 5.14
C GLY A 103 5.64 -0.16 6.56
N GLY A 104 6.31 -1.30 6.78
CA GLY A 104 6.29 -2.07 8.03
C GLY A 104 5.26 -3.20 8.02
N ASP A 105 5.33 -4.08 9.02
CA ASP A 105 4.52 -5.30 9.07
C ASP A 105 3.32 -5.21 10.04
N ARG A 106 3.09 -4.01 10.61
CA ARG A 106 1.99 -3.72 11.54
C ARG A 106 0.92 -2.83 10.90
N PRO A 107 0.07 -3.37 10.04
CA PRO A 107 -0.90 -2.59 9.28
C PRO A 107 -1.93 -1.86 10.15
N LEU A 108 -2.32 -2.44 11.29
CA LEU A 108 -3.25 -1.80 12.23
C LEU A 108 -2.67 -0.55 12.88
N ASP A 109 -1.36 -0.50 13.09
CA ASP A 109 -0.71 0.68 13.65
C ASP A 109 -0.73 1.84 12.64
N LEU A 110 -0.48 1.57 11.34
CA LEU A 110 -0.66 2.56 10.28
C LEU A 110 -2.09 3.07 10.21
N VAL A 111 -3.06 2.17 10.23
CA VAL A 111 -4.49 2.55 10.19
C VAL A 111 -4.85 3.39 11.41
N THR A 112 -4.49 2.95 12.61
CA THR A 112 -4.82 3.64 13.87
C THR A 112 -4.16 5.01 13.94
N ALA A 113 -2.88 5.10 13.57
CA ALA A 113 -2.13 6.35 13.61
C ALA A 113 -2.65 7.37 12.60
N LEU A 114 -3.00 6.94 11.38
CA LEU A 114 -3.47 7.83 10.32
C LEU A 114 -4.96 8.16 10.43
N HIS A 115 -5.77 7.25 11.01
CA HIS A 115 -7.21 7.42 11.03
C HIS A 115 -7.65 8.73 11.71
N ARG A 116 -8.52 9.50 11.05
CA ARG A 116 -9.06 10.79 11.50
C ARG A 116 -8.03 11.91 11.67
N THR A 117 -6.78 11.73 11.22
CA THR A 117 -5.75 12.79 11.29
C THR A 117 -5.85 13.79 10.13
N ARG A 118 -5.16 14.92 10.25
CA ARG A 118 -4.94 15.87 9.15
C ARG A 118 -4.07 15.23 8.06
N ALA A 119 -3.08 14.44 8.45
CA ALA A 119 -2.22 13.72 7.51
C ALA A 119 -3.01 12.86 6.53
N LEU A 120 -3.94 12.01 7.02
CA LEU A 120 -4.77 11.19 6.13
C LEU A 120 -5.63 12.05 5.17
N ARG A 121 -6.19 13.14 5.67
CA ARG A 121 -6.97 14.06 4.81
C ARG A 121 -6.12 14.66 3.68
N LEU A 122 -4.87 15.06 3.99
CA LEU A 122 -3.93 15.57 2.99
C LEU A 122 -3.52 14.50 1.97
N ILE A 123 -3.28 13.27 2.43
CA ILE A 123 -2.97 12.13 1.54
C ILE A 123 -4.13 11.89 0.56
N VAL A 124 -5.36 11.81 1.06
CA VAL A 124 -6.55 11.59 0.22
C VAL A 124 -6.76 12.76 -0.75
N GLN A 125 -6.61 14.00 -0.28
CA GLN A 125 -6.70 15.18 -1.12
C GLN A 125 -5.59 15.22 -2.18
N GLY A 126 -4.35 14.93 -1.79
CA GLY A 126 -3.21 14.86 -2.71
C GLY A 126 -3.44 13.80 -3.79
N PHE A 127 -3.89 12.60 -3.41
CA PHE A 127 -4.22 11.53 -4.36
C PHE A 127 -5.31 11.96 -5.35
N ALA A 128 -6.30 12.70 -4.88
CA ALA A 128 -7.39 13.17 -5.72
C ALA A 128 -6.96 14.28 -6.71
N THR A 129 -6.05 15.15 -6.32
CA THR A 129 -5.79 16.42 -7.05
C THR A 129 -4.40 16.53 -7.67
N LEU A 130 -3.37 15.94 -7.05
CA LEU A 130 -1.99 16.07 -7.50
C LEU A 130 -1.70 15.09 -8.64
N GLN A 131 -1.27 15.62 -9.77
CA GLN A 131 -0.72 14.79 -10.83
C GLN A 131 0.66 14.27 -10.43
N GLY A 132 0.92 12.99 -10.68
CA GLY A 132 2.18 12.35 -10.36
C GLY A 132 2.39 12.07 -8.87
N LEU A 133 1.32 12.05 -8.04
CA LEU A 133 1.42 11.44 -6.73
C LEU A 133 1.31 9.92 -6.86
N VAL A 134 2.32 9.21 -6.35
CA VAL A 134 2.32 7.76 -6.27
C VAL A 134 2.28 7.36 -4.79
N ILE A 135 1.31 6.53 -4.42
CA ILE A 135 1.26 5.91 -3.07
C ILE A 135 1.73 4.47 -3.20
N VAL A 136 2.83 4.14 -2.56
CA VAL A 136 3.39 2.79 -2.49
C VAL A 136 3.13 2.22 -1.10
N GLY A 137 2.30 1.20 -1.00
CA GLY A 137 2.17 0.40 0.22
C GLY A 137 2.97 -0.89 0.08
N THR A 138 3.85 -1.18 1.05
CA THR A 138 4.69 -2.37 1.05
C THR A 138 4.42 -3.19 2.30
N GLY A 139 4.25 -4.50 2.17
CA GLY A 139 3.96 -5.37 3.30
C GLY A 139 2.69 -4.96 4.04
N GLY A 140 2.78 -4.69 5.34
CA GLY A 140 1.66 -4.18 6.12
C GLY A 140 1.09 -2.85 5.60
N GLY A 141 1.93 -2.00 4.96
CA GLY A 141 1.46 -0.79 4.28
C GLY A 141 0.50 -1.09 3.12
N ALA A 142 0.75 -2.14 2.34
CA ALA A 142 -0.17 -2.58 1.29
C ALA A 142 -1.49 -3.08 1.89
N ALA A 143 -1.42 -3.86 2.98
CA ALA A 143 -2.61 -4.31 3.68
C ALA A 143 -3.42 -3.14 4.24
N ALA A 144 -2.76 -2.13 4.84
CA ALA A 144 -3.41 -0.94 5.40
C ALA A 144 -4.18 -0.13 4.35
N LEU A 145 -3.73 -0.10 3.09
CA LEU A 145 -4.41 0.59 1.98
C LEU A 145 -5.69 -0.10 1.50
N GLY A 146 -5.92 -1.36 1.90
CA GLY A 146 -7.14 -2.10 1.61
C GLY A 146 -8.37 -1.54 2.32
N ALA A 147 -9.53 -2.11 2.02
CA ALA A 147 -10.79 -1.79 2.69
C ALA A 147 -10.86 -2.38 4.11
N TRP A 148 -10.28 -3.57 4.29
CA TRP A 148 -10.19 -4.26 5.56
C TRP A 148 -8.77 -4.76 5.82
N VAL A 149 -8.40 -4.73 7.08
CA VAL A 149 -7.09 -5.13 7.57
C VAL A 149 -7.25 -6.17 8.66
N ARG A 150 -6.40 -7.16 8.65
CA ARG A 150 -6.27 -8.14 9.72
C ARG A 150 -5.01 -7.86 10.55
N ALA A 151 -5.10 -8.05 11.87
CA ALA A 151 -3.92 -8.10 12.73
C ALA A 151 -3.16 -9.41 12.48
N PRO A 152 -1.89 -9.37 12.02
CA PRO A 152 -1.10 -10.59 11.83
C PRO A 152 -0.91 -11.37 13.14
N GLU A 153 -0.82 -10.65 14.26
CA GLU A 153 -0.48 -11.17 15.57
C GLU A 153 -1.71 -11.60 16.41
N GLN A 154 -2.93 -11.22 16.00
CA GLN A 154 -4.16 -11.49 16.73
C GLN A 154 -5.18 -12.16 15.83
N GLU A 155 -5.34 -13.47 16.01
CA GLU A 155 -6.30 -14.23 15.22
C GLU A 155 -7.74 -13.70 15.44
N GLY A 156 -8.43 -13.39 14.34
CA GLY A 156 -9.81 -12.90 14.36
C GLY A 156 -9.99 -11.41 14.63
N VAL A 157 -8.91 -10.63 14.79
CA VAL A 157 -9.02 -9.17 14.89
C VAL A 157 -8.93 -8.54 13.51
N GLU A 158 -10.02 -7.90 13.10
CA GLU A 158 -10.17 -7.18 11.84
C GLU A 158 -10.58 -5.73 12.10
N SER A 159 -10.15 -4.83 11.24
CA SER A 159 -10.50 -3.40 11.29
C SER A 159 -10.71 -2.86 9.88
N PRO A 160 -11.54 -1.83 9.69
CA PRO A 160 -11.50 -1.06 8.45
C PRO A 160 -10.10 -0.55 8.17
N GLY A 161 -9.65 -0.66 6.91
CA GLY A 161 -8.38 -0.12 6.45
C GLY A 161 -8.48 1.37 6.08
N LEU A 162 -7.45 1.89 5.41
CA LEU A 162 -7.42 3.26 4.89
C LEU A 162 -8.33 3.43 3.65
N ASN A 163 -8.82 2.34 3.10
CA ASN A 163 -9.85 2.29 2.06
C ASN A 163 -9.47 2.98 0.73
N PHE A 164 -8.19 2.97 0.38
CA PHE A 164 -7.74 3.37 -0.97
C PHE A 164 -8.15 2.32 -2.01
N LEU A 165 -7.99 1.03 -1.71
CA LEU A 165 -8.63 -0.06 -2.44
C LEU A 165 -9.97 -0.37 -1.77
N ARG A 166 -11.08 0.07 -2.40
CA ARG A 166 -12.40 0.16 -1.76
C ARG A 166 -13.11 -1.16 -1.52
N ASN A 167 -12.86 -2.14 -2.36
CA ASN A 167 -13.47 -3.47 -2.25
C ASN A 167 -12.44 -4.59 -2.21
N GLY A 168 -11.20 -4.28 -1.81
CA GLY A 168 -10.10 -5.24 -1.76
C GLY A 168 -9.56 -5.44 -0.36
N ILE A 169 -9.22 -6.69 -0.07
CA ILE A 169 -8.46 -7.12 1.10
C ILE A 169 -7.11 -7.62 0.61
N VAL A 170 -6.02 -7.00 1.07
CA VAL A 170 -4.67 -7.32 0.61
C VAL A 170 -3.97 -8.21 1.61
N ALA A 171 -3.46 -9.36 1.15
CA ALA A 171 -2.54 -10.22 1.87
C ALA A 171 -1.14 -10.11 1.24
N PRO A 172 -0.24 -9.32 1.82
CA PRO A 172 1.16 -9.26 1.40
C PRO A 172 1.91 -10.55 1.77
N TYR A 173 3.13 -10.71 1.28
CA TYR A 173 4.00 -11.89 1.49
C TYR A 173 3.33 -13.21 1.11
N PHE A 174 2.38 -13.18 0.20
CA PHE A 174 1.50 -14.28 -0.10
C PHE A 174 2.23 -15.52 -0.60
N THR A 175 2.07 -16.64 0.11
CA THR A 175 2.48 -17.98 -0.31
C THR A 175 1.23 -18.84 -0.55
N ARG A 176 1.26 -19.73 -1.53
CA ARG A 176 0.03 -20.29 -2.13
C ARG A 176 -0.85 -21.17 -1.24
N THR A 177 -0.40 -21.63 -0.08
CA THR A 177 -1.07 -22.74 0.61
C THR A 177 -1.90 -22.30 1.83
N GLU A 178 -1.33 -21.56 2.76
CA GLU A 178 -2.02 -21.24 4.03
C GLU A 178 -2.78 -19.92 3.97
N GLU A 179 -2.21 -18.92 3.32
CA GLU A 179 -2.78 -17.56 3.23
C GLU A 179 -4.02 -17.50 2.33
N ALA A 180 -4.13 -18.39 1.31
CA ALA A 180 -5.35 -18.50 0.52
C ALA A 180 -6.55 -18.95 1.37
N GLN A 181 -6.33 -19.76 2.40
CA GLN A 181 -7.40 -20.15 3.35
C GLN A 181 -7.79 -18.96 4.23
N VAL A 182 -6.81 -18.17 4.65
CA VAL A 182 -7.04 -16.95 5.44
C VAL A 182 -7.86 -15.95 4.64
N LEU A 183 -7.46 -15.64 3.39
CA LEU A 183 -8.23 -14.77 2.51
C LEU A 183 -9.65 -15.27 2.29
N ARG A 184 -9.84 -16.57 2.04
CA ARG A 184 -11.19 -17.16 1.89
C ARG A 184 -12.02 -17.03 3.17
N ARG A 185 -11.42 -17.09 4.34
CA ARG A 185 -12.11 -16.92 5.63
C ARG A 185 -12.58 -15.48 5.77
N LEU A 186 -11.70 -14.50 5.52
CA LEU A 186 -12.02 -13.08 5.56
C LEU A 186 -13.15 -12.73 4.58
N LEU A 187 -13.10 -13.25 3.36
CA LEU A 187 -14.12 -12.97 2.33
C LEU A 187 -15.49 -13.57 2.63
N ARG A 188 -15.60 -14.56 3.53
CA ARG A 188 -16.92 -15.08 3.95
C ARG A 188 -17.72 -14.02 4.71
N ASP A 189 -17.04 -13.21 5.50
CA ASP A 189 -17.66 -12.17 6.31
C ASP A 189 -17.79 -10.84 5.54
N HIS A 190 -17.00 -10.68 4.46
CA HIS A 190 -16.96 -9.50 3.59
C HIS A 190 -17.41 -9.83 2.17
N ARG A 191 -18.73 -10.04 1.98
CA ARG A 191 -19.31 -10.36 0.67
C ARG A 191 -19.14 -9.21 -0.31
N GLY A 192 -18.79 -9.52 -1.55
CA GLY A 192 -18.56 -8.53 -2.61
C GLY A 192 -17.15 -7.94 -2.63
N PHE A 193 -16.27 -8.36 -1.70
CA PHE A 193 -14.87 -7.96 -1.70
C PHE A 193 -14.01 -8.95 -2.49
N VAL A 194 -12.86 -8.46 -2.94
CA VAL A 194 -11.82 -9.22 -3.63
C VAL A 194 -10.64 -9.39 -2.68
N GLY A 195 -10.22 -10.62 -2.43
CA GLY A 195 -8.97 -10.91 -1.72
C GLY A 195 -7.80 -10.93 -2.70
N LEU A 196 -6.76 -10.16 -2.43
CA LEU A 196 -5.56 -10.07 -3.24
C LEU A 196 -4.37 -10.64 -2.47
N GLY A 197 -3.89 -11.82 -2.89
CA GLY A 197 -2.63 -12.37 -2.41
C GLY A 197 -1.48 -11.89 -3.28
N ILE A 198 -0.60 -11.07 -2.74
CA ILE A 198 0.53 -10.47 -3.44
C ILE A 198 1.84 -11.04 -2.90
N PRO A 199 2.59 -11.82 -3.71
CA PRO A 199 3.88 -12.39 -3.31
C PRO A 199 4.96 -11.33 -3.09
N ARG A 200 6.07 -11.71 -2.42
CA ARG A 200 7.28 -10.88 -2.34
C ARG A 200 7.79 -10.53 -3.74
N GLY A 201 8.40 -9.35 -3.88
CA GLY A 201 8.94 -8.89 -5.16
C GLY A 201 7.89 -8.71 -6.27
N THR A 202 6.62 -8.60 -5.89
CA THR A 202 5.50 -8.41 -6.82
C THR A 202 4.60 -7.28 -6.32
N ALA A 203 4.04 -6.51 -7.23
CA ALA A 203 3.10 -5.45 -6.91
C ALA A 203 1.94 -5.36 -7.91
N LEU A 204 0.81 -4.86 -7.43
CA LEU A 204 -0.33 -4.42 -8.22
C LEU A 204 -0.35 -2.91 -8.26
N ALA A 205 -0.27 -2.32 -9.45
CA ALA A 205 -0.38 -0.89 -9.65
C ALA A 205 -1.73 -0.53 -10.28
N LEU A 206 -2.40 0.44 -9.68
CA LEU A 206 -3.74 0.89 -10.04
C LEU A 206 -3.68 2.38 -10.40
N GLY A 207 -4.00 2.70 -11.64
CA GLY A 207 -3.85 4.03 -12.19
C GLY A 207 -5.14 4.85 -12.22
N PRO A 208 -5.02 6.18 -12.47
CA PRO A 208 -6.12 7.13 -12.39
C PRO A 208 -7.20 6.94 -13.48
N ARG A 209 -6.87 6.33 -14.60
CA ARG A 209 -7.79 6.09 -15.72
C ARG A 209 -8.32 4.66 -15.77
N GLY A 210 -8.12 3.88 -14.70
CA GLY A 210 -8.52 2.47 -14.63
C GLY A 210 -7.43 1.51 -15.06
N GLU A 211 -6.17 1.96 -15.16
CA GLU A 211 -5.05 1.08 -15.44
C GLU A 211 -4.87 0.07 -14.29
N VAL A 212 -4.58 -1.18 -14.66
CA VAL A 212 -4.25 -2.26 -13.74
C VAL A 212 -3.02 -2.96 -14.28
N GLU A 213 -1.90 -2.84 -13.58
CA GLU A 213 -0.63 -3.40 -13.98
C GLU A 213 -0.10 -4.33 -12.87
N THR A 214 0.60 -5.37 -13.27
CA THR A 214 1.34 -6.24 -12.34
C THR A 214 2.83 -6.07 -12.61
N TRP A 215 3.59 -5.74 -11.56
CA TRP A 215 5.03 -5.58 -11.63
C TRP A 215 5.71 -6.66 -10.80
N GLY A 216 6.88 -7.12 -11.24
CA GLY A 216 7.64 -8.20 -10.58
C GLY A 216 7.51 -9.53 -11.28
N HIS A 217 7.92 -10.60 -10.59
CA HIS A 217 8.15 -11.90 -11.24
C HIS A 217 7.06 -12.93 -10.96
N ASP A 218 6.28 -12.74 -9.91
CA ASP A 218 5.27 -13.70 -9.48
C ASP A 218 3.85 -13.29 -9.87
N LYS A 219 2.94 -14.26 -9.79
CA LYS A 219 1.53 -14.03 -10.09
C LYS A 219 0.74 -13.65 -8.85
N ILE A 220 -0.02 -12.57 -8.95
CA ILE A 220 -1.01 -12.17 -7.95
C ILE A 220 -2.17 -13.16 -7.99
N THR A 221 -2.63 -13.56 -6.81
CA THR A 221 -3.81 -14.42 -6.65
C THR A 221 -5.01 -13.57 -6.25
N ALA A 222 -6.02 -13.50 -7.11
CA ALA A 222 -7.31 -12.92 -6.76
C ALA A 222 -8.26 -14.01 -6.27
N VAL A 223 -8.92 -13.78 -5.14
CA VAL A 223 -9.95 -14.64 -4.57
C VAL A 223 -11.25 -13.87 -4.52
N ILE A 224 -12.30 -14.43 -5.09
CA ILE A 224 -13.64 -13.83 -5.13
C ILE A 224 -14.62 -14.81 -4.48
N HIS A 225 -15.49 -14.30 -3.63
CA HIS A 225 -16.59 -15.11 -3.10
C HIS A 225 -17.75 -15.13 -4.13
N GLN A 226 -18.07 -16.31 -4.63
CA GLN A 226 -19.26 -16.53 -5.47
C GLN A 226 -20.32 -17.27 -4.66
N GLU A 227 -21.59 -17.09 -4.99
CA GLU A 227 -22.73 -17.73 -4.29
C GLU A 227 -22.63 -19.28 -4.27
N SER A 228 -21.87 -19.89 -5.22
CA SER A 228 -21.61 -21.31 -5.33
C SER A 228 -20.26 -21.76 -4.74
N GLY A 229 -19.47 -20.88 -4.12
CA GLY A 229 -18.13 -21.15 -3.59
C GLY A 229 -17.07 -20.16 -4.04
N PHE A 230 -15.80 -20.44 -3.72
CA PHE A 230 -14.68 -19.57 -4.07
C PHE A 230 -14.04 -19.97 -5.41
N THR A 231 -13.81 -18.99 -6.27
CA THR A 231 -12.99 -19.13 -7.48
C THR A 231 -11.70 -18.33 -7.33
N SER A 232 -10.56 -18.92 -7.67
CA SER A 232 -9.28 -18.23 -7.77
C SER A 232 -8.92 -18.01 -9.23
N GLN A 233 -8.66 -16.78 -9.64
CA GLN A 233 -8.10 -16.45 -10.95
C GLN A 233 -6.63 -16.06 -10.79
N LYS A 234 -5.79 -16.47 -11.73
CA LYS A 234 -4.39 -16.09 -11.83
C LYS A 234 -4.27 -15.06 -12.95
N SER A 235 -3.63 -13.94 -12.68
CA SER A 235 -3.24 -13.01 -13.74
C SER A 235 -2.28 -13.71 -14.70
N GLY A 236 -2.57 -13.62 -15.96
CA GLY A 236 -1.72 -14.12 -17.05
C GLY A 236 -0.53 -13.22 -17.30
#